data_39dcc0f1b6866d0ba929068b6db8497d
#
_entry.id   39dcc0f1b6866d0ba929068b6db8497d
#
_cell.length_a   1.000
_cell.length_b   1.000
_cell.length_c   1.000
_cell.angle_alpha   90.00
_cell.angle_beta   90.00
_cell.angle_gamma   90.00
#
_symmetry.space_group_name_H-M   'P 1'
#
loop_
_entity.id
_entity.type
_entity.pdbx_description
1 polymer ?
#
loop_
_entity_poly.entity_id
_entity_poly.type
_entity_poly.pdbx_seq_one_letter_code
_entity_poly.pdbx_strand_id
1 'polypeptide(L)'
;MPLPFVPGRESTGYVEELGEGVHDLKVGDAVAALSGSTYAEYSVVERRLVSKIPDGVDLKDAAACFLQGMTASYLVTDSYRVKPGNFVLVPVLQTPRM
;
A
#
# COMPACT_ATOMS: atom_id res chain seq x y z
N MET A 1 9.49 5.95 -19.43
CA MET A 1 10.11 6.63 -18.28
C MET A 1 11.54 7.03 -18.57
N PRO A 2 11.93 8.23 -18.21
CA PRO A 2 13.33 8.62 -18.35
C PRO A 2 14.23 7.81 -17.41
N LEU A 3 15.46 7.55 -17.85
CA LEU A 3 16.47 6.90 -17.03
C LEU A 3 17.50 7.93 -16.55
N PRO A 4 18.07 7.76 -15.35
CA PRO A 4 17.77 6.74 -14.36
C PRO A 4 16.49 6.98 -13.60
N PHE A 5 15.86 5.90 -13.09
CA PHE A 5 14.72 6.01 -12.19
C PHE A 5 14.74 4.88 -11.17
N VAL A 6 14.04 5.08 -10.05
CA VAL A 6 13.87 4.06 -9.01
C VAL A 6 12.45 3.50 -9.14
N PRO A 7 12.27 2.18 -9.36
CA PRO A 7 10.94 1.59 -9.47
C PRO A 7 10.26 1.41 -8.11
N GLY A 8 9.02 0.95 -8.15
CA GLY A 8 8.22 0.63 -6.98
C GLY A 8 7.08 1.62 -6.79
N ARG A 9 5.92 1.11 -6.32
CA ARG A 9 4.71 1.91 -6.14
C ARG A 9 4.14 1.83 -4.73
N GLU A 10 4.55 0.84 -3.95
CA GLU A 10 4.04 0.66 -2.61
C GLU A 10 5.15 0.18 -1.69
N SER A 11 5.02 0.48 -0.42
CA SER A 11 6.01 0.08 0.58
C SER A 11 5.41 0.09 1.97
N THR A 12 6.10 -0.60 2.88
CA THR A 12 5.88 -0.45 4.32
C THR A 12 7.20 -0.15 4.98
N GLY A 13 7.15 0.53 6.09
CA GLY A 13 8.35 0.89 6.82
C GLY A 13 8.04 1.74 8.04
N TYR A 14 9.06 2.40 8.52
CA TYR A 14 8.96 3.27 9.69
C TYR A 14 9.24 4.71 9.28
N VAL A 15 8.54 5.63 9.94
CA VAL A 15 8.76 7.06 9.73
C VAL A 15 10.12 7.44 10.33
N GLU A 16 11.01 7.98 9.49
CA GLU A 16 12.32 8.49 9.91
C GLU A 16 12.29 9.98 10.20
N GLU A 17 11.64 10.74 9.32
CA GLU A 17 11.50 12.18 9.45
C GLU A 17 10.11 12.61 9.03
N LEU A 18 9.64 13.72 9.56
CA LEU A 18 8.37 14.32 9.23
C LEU A 18 8.58 15.64 8.50
N GLY A 19 7.80 15.83 7.45
CA GLY A 19 7.76 17.11 6.76
C GLY A 19 7.09 18.18 7.59
N GLU A 20 7.29 19.43 7.19
CA GLU A 20 6.64 20.56 7.82
C GLU A 20 5.13 20.43 7.71
N GLY A 21 4.42 20.66 8.81
CA GLY A 21 2.95 20.59 8.83
C GLY A 21 2.38 19.21 9.07
N VAL A 22 3.18 18.17 9.18
CA VAL A 22 2.70 16.82 9.51
C VAL A 22 2.63 16.65 11.02
N HIS A 23 1.42 16.47 11.55
CA HIS A 23 1.18 16.42 12.99
C HIS A 23 0.55 15.12 13.49
N ASP A 24 0.04 14.30 12.59
CA ASP A 24 -0.72 13.08 12.91
C ASP A 24 0.11 11.80 12.79
N LEU A 25 1.39 11.93 12.52
CA LEU A 25 2.35 10.83 12.52
C LEU A 25 3.52 11.18 13.42
N LYS A 26 4.21 10.16 13.90
CA LYS A 26 5.41 10.31 14.72
C LYS A 26 6.56 9.53 14.12
N VAL A 27 7.78 10.00 14.33
CA VAL A 27 8.98 9.24 14.00
C VAL A 27 8.93 7.90 14.73
N GLY A 28 9.17 6.81 13.98
CA GLY A 28 9.10 5.45 14.48
C GLY A 28 7.76 4.76 14.21
N ASP A 29 6.73 5.48 13.74
CA ASP A 29 5.45 4.85 13.39
C ASP A 29 5.62 3.89 12.22
N ALA A 30 4.97 2.72 12.32
CA ALA A 30 4.88 1.77 11.21
C ALA A 30 3.81 2.24 10.24
N VAL A 31 4.15 2.33 8.97
CA VAL A 31 3.26 2.89 7.95
C VAL A 31 3.32 2.09 6.66
N ALA A 32 2.24 2.15 5.90
CA ALA A 32 2.18 1.70 4.52
C ALA A 32 2.01 2.93 3.63
N ALA A 33 2.64 2.93 2.48
CA ALA A 33 2.65 4.08 1.60
C ALA A 33 2.49 3.67 0.14
N LEU A 34 1.82 4.55 -0.61
CA LEU A 34 1.73 4.47 -2.06
C LEU A 34 2.55 5.61 -2.64
N SER A 35 3.59 5.28 -3.38
CA SER A 35 4.48 6.28 -3.96
C SER A 35 5.31 5.65 -5.07
N GLY A 36 5.82 6.44 -5.98
CA GLY A 36 6.87 6.00 -6.88
C GLY A 36 8.19 5.86 -6.12
N SER A 37 9.14 5.13 -6.69
CA SER A 37 10.51 5.05 -6.16
C SER A 37 10.64 4.35 -4.80
N THR A 38 9.84 3.31 -4.57
CA THR A 38 9.86 2.58 -3.29
C THR A 38 10.93 1.49 -3.21
N TYR A 39 11.59 1.16 -4.31
CA TYR A 39 12.74 0.24 -4.30
C TYR A 39 13.98 0.97 -3.81
N ALA A 40 13.95 1.38 -2.55
CA ALA A 40 14.99 2.17 -1.93
C ALA A 40 14.96 1.97 -0.41
N GLU A 41 16.08 2.26 0.24
CA GLU A 41 16.15 2.21 1.70
C GLU A 41 15.29 3.29 2.35
N TYR A 42 15.20 4.47 1.71
CA TYR A 42 14.42 5.60 2.16
C TYR A 42 13.65 6.21 1.01
N SER A 43 12.44 6.65 1.28
CA SER A 43 11.59 7.31 0.29
C SER A 43 10.88 8.50 0.92
N VAL A 44 10.66 9.53 0.12
CA VAL A 44 9.86 10.70 0.52
C VAL A 44 8.46 10.53 -0.06
N VAL A 45 7.45 10.58 0.79
CA VAL A 45 6.07 10.31 0.41
C VAL A 45 5.16 11.42 0.92
N GLU A 46 4.19 11.82 0.10
CA GLU A 46 3.17 12.77 0.53
C GLU A 46 2.32 12.17 1.66
N ARG A 47 1.99 12.97 2.66
CA ARG A 47 1.22 12.51 3.83
C ARG A 47 -0.08 11.83 3.45
N ARG A 48 -0.79 12.33 2.45
CA ARG A 48 -2.08 11.78 2.01
C ARG A 48 -1.99 10.36 1.47
N LEU A 49 -0.78 9.92 1.10
CA LEU A 49 -0.54 8.59 0.53
C LEU A 49 0.05 7.62 1.56
N VAL A 50 0.06 8.00 2.83
CA VAL A 50 0.61 7.20 3.92
C VAL A 50 -0.49 6.83 4.88
N SER A 51 -0.55 5.55 5.24
CA SER A 51 -1.51 5.02 6.22
C SER A 51 -0.75 4.37 7.37
N LYS A 52 -1.19 4.64 8.58
CA LYS A 52 -0.60 4.02 9.76
C LYS A 52 -1.02 2.56 9.84
N ILE A 53 -0.05 1.68 10.09
CA ILE A 53 -0.32 0.25 10.24
C ILE A 53 -0.80 0.00 11.66
N PRO A 54 -1.92 -0.73 11.85
CA PRO A 54 -2.42 -1.06 13.19
C PRO A 54 -1.41 -1.89 13.98
N ASP A 55 -1.43 -1.74 15.30
CA ASP A 55 -0.59 -2.53 16.18
C ASP A 55 -0.85 -4.02 16.00
N GLY A 56 0.20 -4.81 16.03
CA GLY A 56 0.11 -6.25 15.88
C GLY A 56 0.11 -6.77 14.44
N VAL A 57 0.11 -5.88 13.46
CA VAL A 57 0.20 -6.26 12.04
C VAL A 57 1.66 -6.23 11.61
N ASP A 58 2.14 -7.34 11.05
CA ASP A 58 3.49 -7.45 10.52
C ASP A 58 3.64 -6.57 9.27
N LEU A 59 4.78 -5.91 9.13
CA LEU A 59 5.08 -5.07 7.96
C LEU A 59 5.01 -5.85 6.65
N LYS A 60 5.44 -7.10 6.63
CA LYS A 60 5.38 -7.93 5.42
C LYS A 60 3.95 -8.23 5.02
N ASP A 61 3.09 -8.53 5.98
CA ASP A 61 1.68 -8.79 5.73
C ASP A 61 0.98 -7.53 5.25
N ALA A 62 1.29 -6.39 5.85
CA ALA A 62 0.75 -5.11 5.42
C ALA A 62 1.19 -4.77 3.99
N ALA A 63 2.45 -4.99 3.66
CA ALA A 63 2.97 -4.75 2.31
C ALA A 63 2.27 -5.64 1.27
N ALA A 64 2.03 -6.91 1.62
CA ALA A 64 1.40 -7.86 0.71
C ALA A 64 -0.08 -7.53 0.46
N CYS A 65 -0.77 -6.92 1.41
CA CYS A 65 -2.23 -6.75 1.36
C CYS A 65 -2.69 -5.33 1.08
N PHE A 66 -1.83 -4.32 1.21
CA PHE A 66 -2.26 -2.93 1.25
C PHE A 66 -2.98 -2.48 -0.03
N LEU A 67 -2.28 -2.44 -1.15
CA LEU A 67 -2.86 -1.98 -2.42
C LEU A 67 -3.91 -2.96 -2.94
N GLN A 68 -3.61 -4.24 -2.91
CA GLN A 68 -4.51 -5.29 -3.36
C GLN A 68 -5.79 -5.33 -2.53
N GLY A 69 -5.67 -5.18 -1.21
CA GLY A 69 -6.80 -5.15 -0.31
C GLY A 69 -7.69 -3.94 -0.53
N MET A 70 -7.10 -2.77 -0.74
CA MET A 70 -7.86 -1.56 -1.06
C MET A 70 -8.61 -1.70 -2.39
N THR A 71 -7.94 -2.28 -3.39
CA THR A 71 -8.56 -2.51 -4.69
C THR A 71 -9.72 -3.49 -4.58
N ALA A 72 -9.55 -4.59 -3.87
CA ALA A 72 -10.62 -5.57 -3.64
C ALA A 72 -11.81 -4.94 -2.91
N SER A 73 -11.55 -4.16 -1.87
CA SER A 73 -12.58 -3.46 -1.12
C SER A 73 -13.37 -2.51 -2.01
N TYR A 74 -12.69 -1.72 -2.81
CA TYR A 74 -13.33 -0.80 -3.76
C TYR A 74 -14.22 -1.55 -4.75
N LEU A 75 -13.74 -2.66 -5.32
CA LEU A 75 -14.47 -3.40 -6.32
C LEU A 75 -15.75 -4.04 -5.79
N VAL A 76 -15.76 -4.51 -4.53
CA VAL A 76 -16.92 -5.19 -3.96
C VAL A 76 -17.89 -4.25 -3.25
N THR A 77 -17.52 -3.01 -3.00
CA THR A 77 -18.38 -2.05 -2.29
C THR A 77 -18.77 -0.84 -3.15
N ASP A 78 -17.79 -0.17 -3.77
CA ASP A 78 -18.02 1.09 -4.48
C ASP A 78 -18.34 0.90 -5.95
N SER A 79 -17.57 0.04 -6.66
CA SER A 79 -17.83 -0.24 -8.07
C SER A 79 -19.09 -1.07 -8.28
N TYR A 80 -19.24 -2.13 -7.50
CA TYR A 80 -20.45 -2.96 -7.49
C TYR A 80 -20.64 -3.53 -6.11
N ARG A 81 -21.74 -3.19 -5.46
CA ARG A 81 -22.01 -3.67 -4.12
C ARG A 81 -22.45 -5.14 -4.14
N VAL A 82 -21.56 -6.02 -3.72
CA VAL A 82 -21.83 -7.44 -3.66
C VAL A 82 -22.81 -7.72 -2.52
N LYS A 83 -23.85 -8.50 -2.83
CA LYS A 83 -24.93 -8.86 -1.89
C LYS A 83 -24.97 -10.36 -1.70
N PRO A 84 -25.55 -10.84 -0.58
CA PRO A 84 -25.79 -12.27 -0.42
C PRO A 84 -26.57 -12.84 -1.61
N GLY A 85 -26.14 -14.00 -2.10
CA GLY A 85 -26.75 -14.63 -3.27
C GLY A 85 -26.14 -14.27 -4.60
N ASN A 86 -25.26 -13.28 -4.65
CA ASN A 86 -24.52 -12.93 -5.87
C ASN A 86 -23.47 -13.99 -6.20
N PHE A 87 -23.27 -14.24 -7.48
CA PHE A 87 -22.14 -15.03 -7.95
C PHE A 87 -21.00 -14.09 -8.33
N VAL A 88 -19.82 -14.37 -7.82
CA VAL A 88 -18.63 -13.54 -8.06
C VAL A 88 -17.55 -14.40 -8.70
N LEU A 89 -17.09 -13.99 -9.89
CA LEU A 89 -15.98 -14.65 -10.58
C LEU A 89 -14.68 -13.91 -10.27
N VAL A 90 -13.72 -14.63 -9.73
CA VAL A 90 -12.39 -14.09 -9.43
C VAL A 90 -11.38 -14.82 -10.31
N PRO A 91 -11.05 -14.27 -11.49
CA PRO A 91 -10.01 -14.87 -12.33
C PRO A 91 -8.63 -14.65 -11.71
N VAL A 92 -7.81 -15.70 -11.73
CA VAL A 92 -6.45 -15.64 -11.21
C VAL A 92 -5.50 -16.07 -12.32
N LEU A 93 -4.56 -15.19 -12.63
CA LEU A 93 -3.48 -15.50 -13.56
C LEU A 93 -2.24 -15.89 -12.76
N GLN A 94 -1.84 -17.16 -12.89
CA GLN A 94 -0.59 -17.62 -12.31
C GLN A 94 0.48 -17.68 -13.38
N THR A 95 1.61 -17.03 -13.11
CA THR A 95 2.79 -17.18 -13.95
C THR A 95 3.58 -18.38 -13.45
N PRO A 96 4.16 -19.19 -14.38
CA PRO A 96 5.02 -20.29 -13.96
C PRO A 96 6.19 -19.78 -13.13
N ARG A 97 6.58 -20.55 -12.13
CA ARG A 97 7.81 -20.27 -11.41
C ARG A 97 8.99 -20.67 -12.29
N MET A 98 9.95 -19.80 -12.36
CA MET A 98 11.20 -20.07 -13.06
C MET A 98 12.28 -20.50 -12.09
#